data_fbb89370d5056ae1d50880026b761c96
#
_entry.id   fbb89370d5056ae1d50880026b761c96
#
_cell.length_a   1.000
_cell.length_b   1.000
_cell.length_c   1.000
_cell.angle_alpha   90.00
_cell.angle_beta   90.00
_cell.angle_gamma   90.00
#
_symmetry.space_group_name_H-M   'P 1'
#
loop_
_entity.id
_entity.type
_entity.pdbx_description
1 polymer ?
#
loop_
_entity_poly.entity_id
_entity_poly.type
_entity_poly.pdbx_seq_one_letter_code
_entity_poly.pdbx_strand_id
1 'polypeptide(L)'
;MTTLNSRDRVLKMFAGEEVDRPPCFSGMGNVTTEGLKALGQKFAATHLDAKMMAAAAASTYKLFGFECAVAPFDLCIEAEAMGCEINVYAHSEDLLYPT
;
A
#
# COMPACT_ATOMS: atom_id res chain seq x y z
N MET A 1 -28.00 -13.05 -0.01
CA MET A 1 -26.64 -13.42 0.42
C MET A 1 -26.26 -12.65 1.67
N THR A 2 -25.62 -13.31 2.63
CA THR A 2 -25.12 -12.65 3.84
C THR A 2 -23.98 -11.69 3.52
N THR A 3 -23.98 -10.52 4.15
CA THR A 3 -22.89 -9.56 4.00
C THR A 3 -21.57 -10.14 4.52
N LEU A 4 -20.54 -10.12 3.71
CA LEU A 4 -19.21 -10.62 4.06
C LEU A 4 -18.38 -9.51 4.71
N ASN A 5 -17.43 -9.89 5.56
CA ASN A 5 -16.38 -8.95 5.98
C ASN A 5 -15.34 -8.79 4.87
N SER A 6 -14.47 -7.79 5.00
CA SER A 6 -13.49 -7.48 3.94
C SER A 6 -12.56 -8.65 3.65
N ARG A 7 -12.07 -9.33 4.68
CA ARG A 7 -11.15 -10.45 4.51
C ARG A 7 -11.79 -11.58 3.73
N ASP A 8 -12.99 -12.00 4.13
CA ASP A 8 -13.69 -13.11 3.48
C ASP A 8 -14.08 -12.75 2.05
N ARG A 9 -14.50 -11.50 1.83
CA ARG A 9 -14.85 -11.03 0.49
C ARG A 9 -13.65 -11.10 -0.46
N VAL A 10 -12.49 -10.61 -0.02
CA VAL A 10 -11.26 -10.64 -0.85
C VAL A 10 -10.82 -12.08 -1.11
N LEU A 11 -10.77 -12.93 -0.09
CA LEU A 11 -10.34 -14.32 -0.24
C LEU A 11 -11.26 -15.12 -1.14
N LYS A 12 -12.57 -14.96 -1.00
CA LYS A 12 -13.56 -15.63 -1.87
C LYS A 12 -13.44 -15.15 -3.31
N MET A 13 -13.25 -13.86 -3.51
CA MET A 13 -13.07 -13.31 -4.87
C MET A 13 -11.84 -13.94 -5.54
N PHE A 14 -10.70 -14.03 -4.83
CA PHE A 14 -9.51 -14.67 -5.38
C PHE A 14 -9.69 -16.17 -5.63
N ALA A 15 -10.53 -16.83 -4.85
CA ALA A 15 -10.85 -18.24 -5.05
C ALA A 15 -11.86 -18.49 -6.18
N GLY A 16 -12.40 -17.43 -6.79
CA GLY A 16 -13.42 -17.56 -7.83
C GLY A 16 -14.80 -17.91 -7.29
N GLU A 17 -15.01 -17.73 -5.98
CA GLU A 17 -16.29 -17.99 -5.34
C GLU A 17 -17.24 -16.79 -5.43
N GLU A 18 -18.52 -17.03 -5.22
CA GLU A 18 -19.53 -15.98 -5.19
C GLU A 18 -19.33 -15.04 -4.00
N VAL A 19 -19.45 -13.75 -4.25
CA VAL A 19 -19.34 -12.71 -3.21
C VAL A 19 -20.57 -11.79 -3.24
N ASP A 20 -20.82 -11.12 -2.11
CA ASP A 20 -21.96 -10.20 -1.97
C ASP A 20 -21.81 -8.94 -2.83
N ARG A 21 -20.58 -8.50 -3.08
CA ARG A 21 -20.19 -7.42 -3.98
C ARG A 21 -18.68 -7.51 -4.27
N PRO A 22 -18.19 -6.91 -5.34
CA PRO A 22 -16.74 -6.86 -5.56
C PRO A 22 -16.04 -6.11 -4.42
N PRO A 23 -14.88 -6.60 -3.94
CA PRO A 23 -14.10 -5.84 -2.96
C PRO A 23 -13.49 -4.59 -3.57
N CYS A 24 -13.36 -3.54 -2.77
CA CYS A 24 -12.80 -2.26 -3.19
C CYS A 24 -11.37 -2.11 -2.67
N PHE A 25 -10.39 -2.24 -3.56
CA PHE A 25 -8.97 -1.99 -3.24
C PHE A 25 -8.17 -1.86 -4.54
N SER A 26 -6.93 -1.38 -4.41
CA SER A 26 -5.98 -1.38 -5.52
C SER A 26 -5.04 -2.57 -5.39
N GLY A 27 -4.72 -3.23 -6.48
CA GLY A 27 -3.71 -4.31 -6.52
C GLY A 27 -2.28 -3.79 -6.52
N MET A 28 -2.10 -2.48 -6.64
CA MET A 28 -0.81 -1.80 -6.53
C MET A 28 -0.76 -1.01 -5.23
N GLY A 29 0.38 -0.39 -4.93
CA GLY A 29 0.50 0.47 -3.76
C GLY A 29 -0.59 1.56 -3.79
N ASN A 30 -1.31 1.69 -2.72
CA ASN A 30 -2.46 2.60 -2.61
C ASN A 30 -2.28 3.64 -1.49
N VAL A 31 -1.06 4.14 -1.37
CA VAL A 31 -0.73 5.24 -0.44
C VAL A 31 -1.27 6.54 -1.00
N THR A 32 -1.90 7.33 -0.15
CA THR A 32 -2.49 8.62 -0.51
C THR A 32 -1.79 9.76 0.21
N THR A 33 -1.87 10.97 -0.37
CA THR A 33 -1.35 12.17 0.29
C THR A 33 -2.03 12.42 1.63
N GLU A 34 -3.33 12.18 1.71
CA GLU A 34 -4.08 12.36 2.96
C GLU A 34 -3.67 11.34 4.02
N GLY A 35 -3.40 10.09 3.62
CA GLY A 35 -2.87 9.08 4.54
C GLY A 35 -1.50 9.45 5.08
N LEU A 36 -0.61 9.95 4.23
CA LEU A 36 0.73 10.40 4.65
C LEU A 36 0.64 11.60 5.59
N LYS A 37 -0.23 12.57 5.32
CA LYS A 37 -0.46 13.72 6.20
C LYS A 37 -0.93 13.28 7.57
N ALA A 38 -1.90 12.37 7.63
CA ALA A 38 -2.42 11.84 8.90
C ALA A 38 -1.34 11.14 9.73
N LEU A 39 -0.36 10.52 9.08
CA LEU A 39 0.77 9.85 9.73
C LEU A 39 1.95 10.79 10.01
N GLY A 40 1.95 12.00 9.45
CA GLY A 40 3.07 12.91 9.55
C GLY A 40 4.33 12.41 8.83
N GLN A 41 4.15 11.68 7.72
CA GLN A 41 5.25 11.03 7.01
C GLN A 41 5.43 11.58 5.60
N LYS A 42 6.68 11.57 5.11
CA LYS A 42 7.00 11.82 3.71
C LYS A 42 7.04 10.48 2.97
N PHE A 43 6.61 10.49 1.72
CA PHE A 43 6.58 9.27 0.90
C PHE A 43 7.97 8.64 0.77
N ALA A 44 8.99 9.45 0.51
CA ALA A 44 10.37 8.96 0.41
C ALA A 44 10.82 8.22 1.67
N ALA A 45 10.48 8.73 2.86
CA ALA A 45 10.86 8.11 4.12
C ALA A 45 10.23 6.72 4.31
N THR A 46 9.05 6.48 3.76
CA THR A 46 8.39 5.17 3.87
C THR A 46 9.17 4.05 3.17
N HIS A 47 10.01 4.40 2.18
CA HIS A 47 10.85 3.43 1.47
C HIS A 47 12.12 3.06 2.23
N LEU A 48 12.42 3.75 3.32
CA LEU A 48 13.63 3.56 4.12
C LEU A 48 13.39 2.86 5.45
N ASP A 49 12.14 2.65 5.83
CA ASP A 49 11.77 2.08 7.11
C ASP A 49 10.55 1.18 6.96
N ALA A 50 10.70 -0.10 7.33
CA ALA A 50 9.64 -1.09 7.17
C ALA A 50 8.37 -0.76 7.97
N LYS A 51 8.52 -0.19 9.17
CA LYS A 51 7.37 0.19 10.01
C LYS A 51 6.60 1.35 9.39
N MET A 52 7.32 2.34 8.85
CA MET A 52 6.73 3.47 8.16
C MET A 52 6.00 3.01 6.89
N MET A 53 6.59 2.13 6.12
CA MET A 53 5.95 1.56 4.93
C MET A 53 4.68 0.79 5.31
N ALA A 54 4.73 -0.04 6.34
CA ALA A 54 3.57 -0.79 6.81
C ALA A 54 2.43 0.14 7.26
N ALA A 55 2.75 1.19 8.01
CA ALA A 55 1.77 2.18 8.45
C ALA A 55 1.15 2.92 7.25
N ALA A 56 1.96 3.32 6.28
CA ALA A 56 1.49 3.98 5.07
C ALA A 56 0.58 3.05 4.24
N ALA A 57 0.98 1.79 4.07
CA ALA A 57 0.15 0.80 3.36
C ALA A 57 -1.18 0.55 4.05
N ALA A 58 -1.19 0.52 5.39
CA ALA A 58 -2.40 0.30 6.17
C ALA A 58 -3.33 1.52 6.23
N SER A 59 -2.82 2.72 5.92
CA SER A 59 -3.56 3.97 6.09
C SER A 59 -4.84 4.01 5.24
N THR A 60 -4.83 3.49 4.04
CA THR A 60 -6.01 3.45 3.16
C THR A 60 -7.09 2.53 3.70
N TYR A 61 -6.70 1.40 4.27
CA TYR A 61 -7.61 0.51 4.98
C TYR A 61 -8.23 1.20 6.20
N LYS A 62 -7.39 1.80 7.03
CA LYS A 62 -7.82 2.39 8.31
C LYS A 62 -8.63 3.68 8.14
N LEU A 63 -8.27 4.52 7.17
CA LEU A 63 -8.85 5.86 7.01
C LEU A 63 -9.95 5.92 5.95
N PHE A 64 -9.87 5.10 4.90
CA PHE A 64 -10.75 5.23 3.74
C PHE A 64 -11.54 3.96 3.44
N GLY A 65 -11.43 2.92 4.27
CA GLY A 65 -12.21 1.71 4.12
C GLY A 65 -11.82 0.82 2.95
N PHE A 66 -10.60 0.93 2.43
CA PHE A 66 -10.09 -0.03 1.45
C PHE A 66 -10.07 -1.41 2.07
N GLU A 67 -10.39 -2.43 1.29
CA GLU A 67 -10.59 -3.78 1.82
C GLU A 67 -9.32 -4.63 1.81
N CYS A 68 -8.22 -4.08 1.32
CA CYS A 68 -6.92 -4.75 1.31
C CYS A 68 -5.83 -3.70 1.44
N ALA A 69 -4.77 -4.00 2.19
CA ALA A 69 -3.54 -3.22 2.21
C ALA A 69 -2.50 -3.94 1.36
N VAL A 70 -1.68 -3.18 0.63
CA VAL A 70 -0.65 -3.72 -0.26
C VAL A 70 0.72 -3.28 0.22
N ALA A 71 1.57 -4.24 0.52
CA ALA A 71 2.96 -4.02 0.92
C ALA A 71 3.81 -5.21 0.51
N PRO A 72 5.09 -5.01 0.20
CA PRO A 72 5.75 -3.71 0.02
C PRO A 72 5.28 -2.99 -1.24
N PHE A 73 5.48 -1.68 -1.29
CA PHE A 73 5.16 -0.90 -2.49
C PHE A 73 6.40 -0.22 -3.11
N ASP A 74 7.59 -0.61 -2.69
CA ASP A 74 8.85 -0.14 -3.27
C ASP A 74 9.12 -0.89 -4.59
N LEU A 75 9.19 -0.16 -5.68
CA LEU A 75 9.36 -0.74 -7.01
C LEU A 75 10.82 -1.12 -7.33
N CYS A 76 11.76 -0.72 -6.49
CA CYS A 76 13.20 -0.95 -6.70
C CYS A 76 13.84 -1.88 -5.68
N ILE A 77 13.05 -2.54 -4.83
CA ILE A 77 13.60 -3.30 -3.70
C ILE A 77 14.47 -4.47 -4.17
N GLU A 78 14.06 -5.16 -5.22
CA GLU A 78 14.83 -6.28 -5.77
C GLU A 78 16.11 -5.78 -6.40
N ALA A 79 16.07 -4.70 -7.16
CA ALA A 79 17.25 -4.11 -7.79
C ALA A 79 18.27 -3.64 -6.74
N GLU A 80 17.78 -2.99 -5.67
CA GLU A 80 18.62 -2.56 -4.55
C GLU A 80 19.27 -3.76 -3.85
N ALA A 81 18.51 -4.81 -3.60
CA ALA A 81 19.01 -6.04 -2.99
C ALA A 81 20.09 -6.72 -3.84
N MET A 82 20.07 -6.51 -5.15
CA MET A 82 21.05 -7.03 -6.10
C MET A 82 22.26 -6.12 -6.28
N GLY A 83 22.35 -5.01 -5.55
CA GLY A 83 23.48 -4.10 -5.54
C GLY A 83 23.35 -2.85 -6.43
N CYS A 84 22.18 -2.59 -7.01
CA CYS A 84 21.97 -1.37 -7.78
C CYS A 84 21.89 -0.14 -6.87
N GLU A 85 22.42 0.98 -7.34
CA GLU A 85 22.23 2.25 -6.66
C GLU A 85 20.82 2.76 -6.88
N ILE A 86 20.18 3.22 -5.81
CA ILE A 86 18.79 3.66 -5.83
C ILE A 86 18.70 5.11 -5.37
N ASN A 87 17.98 5.94 -6.12
CA ASN A 87 17.65 7.29 -5.70
C ASN A 87 16.26 7.27 -5.03
N VAL A 88 16.21 7.57 -3.73
CA VAL A 88 14.95 7.58 -2.97
C VAL A 88 14.27 8.94 -2.95
N TYR A 89 14.88 9.97 -3.54
CA TYR A 89 14.34 11.34 -3.58
C TYR A 89 14.01 11.89 -2.18
N ALA A 90 14.92 11.68 -1.23
CA ALA A 90 14.71 11.98 0.19
C ALA A 90 14.31 13.43 0.49
N HIS A 91 14.69 14.37 -0.37
CA HIS A 91 14.41 15.80 -0.19
C HIS A 91 13.17 16.28 -0.96
N SER A 92 12.52 15.40 -1.72
CA SER A 92 11.33 15.76 -2.48
C SER A 92 10.08 15.74 -1.60
N GLU A 93 9.19 16.70 -1.83
CA GLU A 93 7.85 16.70 -1.27
C GLU A 93 6.84 15.95 -2.17
N ASP A 94 7.27 15.59 -3.37
CA ASP A 94 6.42 14.88 -4.33
C ASP A 94 6.35 13.37 -4.01
N LEU A 95 5.31 12.73 -4.53
CA LEU A 95 5.14 11.28 -4.42
C LEU A 95 5.95 10.59 -5.52
N LEU A 96 7.27 10.55 -5.34
CA LEU A 96 8.18 9.92 -6.28
C LEU A 96 8.61 8.54 -5.76
N TYR A 97 8.41 7.52 -6.57
CA TYR A 97 8.97 6.20 -6.28
C TYR A 97 10.48 6.21 -6.47
N PRO A 98 11.22 5.40 -5.70
CA PRO A 98 12.66 5.23 -5.93
C PRO A 98 12.98 4.78 -7.37
N THR A 99 14.10 5.24 -7.88
CA THR A 99 14.59 4.85 -9.23
C THR A 99 16.08 4.50 -9.24
#